data_15bc0b45712b9460d3dd4130d568a1f4
#
_entry.id   15bc0b45712b9460d3dd4130d568a1f4
#
_cell.length_a   1.000
_cell.length_b   1.000
_cell.length_c   1.000
_cell.angle_alpha   90.00
_cell.angle_beta   90.00
_cell.angle_gamma   90.00
#
_symmetry.space_group_name_H-M   'P 1'
#
loop_
_entity.id
_entity.type
_entity.pdbx_description
1 polymer ?
#
loop_
_entity_poly.entity_id
_entity_poly.type
_entity_poly.pdbx_seq_one_letter_code
_entity_poly.pdbx_strand_id
1 'polypeptide(L)'
;MTCTEHKLVADVAIGAQGRILMVKYRDTRKYDGQTGWFLPDDFLKDLEHPEDAARRIATEQLGLAAPDSRLGFIESFGNGAWHLVFHYRADFERMPPVRKGSNVAEMEWFDLRKLPNPEEVAHHGWGLDVLARIMKGNP
;
A
#
# COMPACT_ATOMS: atom_id res chain seq x y z
N MET A 1 9.98 -10.55 -31.15
CA MET A 1 9.26 -10.63 -29.87
C MET A 1 9.46 -9.34 -29.09
N THR A 2 8.40 -8.67 -28.75
CA THR A 2 8.45 -7.43 -27.96
C THR A 2 8.41 -7.79 -26.48
N CYS A 3 9.35 -7.26 -25.71
CA CYS A 3 9.32 -7.44 -24.26
C CYS A 3 8.22 -6.56 -23.68
N THR A 4 7.33 -7.16 -22.90
CA THR A 4 6.31 -6.39 -22.17
C THR A 4 6.99 -5.66 -21.01
N GLU A 5 6.67 -4.39 -20.83
CA GLU A 5 7.13 -3.66 -19.67
C GLU A 5 6.56 -4.30 -18.38
N HIS A 6 7.41 -4.47 -17.39
CA HIS A 6 7.02 -5.04 -16.10
C HIS A 6 7.02 -3.95 -15.04
N LYS A 7 5.98 -3.95 -14.23
CA LYS A 7 5.90 -3.07 -13.04
C LYS A 7 5.75 -3.94 -11.81
N LEU A 8 6.77 -3.98 -11.00
CA LEU A 8 6.79 -4.73 -9.75
C LEU A 8 6.53 -3.76 -8.61
N VAL A 9 5.47 -4.02 -7.87
CA VAL A 9 4.97 -3.09 -6.85
C VAL A 9 4.70 -3.86 -5.56
N ALA A 10 4.94 -3.22 -4.42
CA ALA A 10 4.48 -3.73 -3.14
C ALA A 10 3.64 -2.66 -2.46
N ASP A 11 2.64 -3.10 -1.71
CA ASP A 11 1.94 -2.22 -0.79
C ASP A 11 1.81 -2.90 0.56
N VAL A 12 1.43 -2.13 1.57
CA VAL A 12 1.29 -2.67 2.91
C VAL A 12 0.04 -2.10 3.60
N ALA A 13 -0.82 -3.01 4.04
CA ALA A 13 -1.98 -2.66 4.84
C ALA A 13 -1.53 -2.63 6.32
N ILE A 14 -1.39 -1.44 6.86
CA ILE A 14 -0.92 -1.23 8.23
C ILE A 14 -2.13 -1.03 9.13
N GLY A 15 -2.35 -1.98 10.02
CA GLY A 15 -3.50 -1.99 10.91
C GLY A 15 -3.13 -1.88 12.38
N ALA A 16 -3.98 -1.25 13.16
CA ALA A 16 -3.86 -1.16 14.61
C ALA A 16 -5.22 -0.81 15.21
N GLN A 17 -5.63 -1.57 16.21
CA GLN A 17 -6.84 -1.28 16.99
C GLN A 17 -8.09 -1.03 16.14
N GLY A 18 -8.32 -1.88 15.13
CA GLY A 18 -9.49 -1.77 14.26
C GLY A 18 -9.42 -0.65 13.24
N ARG A 19 -8.25 -0.09 13.00
CA ARG A 19 -8.02 1.00 12.05
C ARG A 19 -6.98 0.62 11.03
N ILE A 20 -7.04 1.27 9.88
CA ILE A 20 -6.10 1.09 8.79
C ILE A 20 -5.49 2.44 8.40
N LEU A 21 -4.19 2.45 8.11
CA LEU A 21 -3.48 3.67 7.75
C LEU A 21 -3.49 3.85 6.23
N MET A 22 -3.92 5.02 5.79
CA MET A 22 -3.88 5.37 4.37
C MET A 22 -3.15 6.70 4.19
N VAL A 23 -2.62 6.90 2.99
CA VAL A 23 -1.81 8.08 2.66
C VAL A 23 -2.26 8.73 1.36
N LYS A 24 -1.97 10.02 1.23
CA LYS A 24 -2.02 10.74 -0.04
C LYS A 24 -0.62 11.23 -0.36
N TYR A 25 -0.25 11.19 -1.63
CA TYR A 25 1.09 11.57 -2.07
C TYR A 25 1.14 13.00 -2.59
N ARG A 26 2.28 13.67 -2.42
CA ARG A 26 2.52 15.02 -2.97
C ARG A 26 2.77 14.94 -4.47
N ASP A 27 3.76 14.14 -4.85
CA ASP A 27 4.09 13.89 -6.25
C ASP A 27 3.44 12.57 -6.65
N THR A 28 2.46 12.66 -7.53
CA THR A 28 1.66 11.50 -7.94
C THR A 28 2.10 10.90 -9.27
N ARG A 29 3.22 11.37 -9.84
CA ARG A 29 3.65 10.93 -11.18
C ARG A 29 3.89 9.43 -11.27
N LYS A 30 4.49 8.82 -10.26
CA LYS A 30 4.69 7.37 -10.25
C LYS A 30 3.48 6.59 -9.74
N TYR A 31 2.40 7.29 -9.41
CA TYR A 31 1.14 6.72 -8.96
C TYR A 31 0.02 7.01 -9.96
N ASP A 32 0.37 7.05 -11.25
CA ASP A 32 -0.56 7.28 -12.36
C ASP A 32 -1.33 8.60 -12.26
N GLY A 33 -0.76 9.59 -11.58
CA GLY A 33 -1.40 10.90 -11.37
C GLY A 33 -2.60 10.86 -10.43
N GLN A 34 -2.80 9.78 -9.71
CA GLN A 34 -3.94 9.61 -8.81
C GLN A 34 -3.77 10.42 -7.54
N THR A 35 -4.83 11.12 -7.11
CA THR A 35 -4.79 12.04 -5.98
C THR A 35 -5.52 11.56 -4.72
N GLY A 36 -6.17 10.42 -4.76
CA GLY A 36 -6.94 9.89 -3.62
C GLY A 36 -6.08 9.19 -2.57
N TRP A 37 -6.77 8.51 -1.67
CA TRP A 37 -6.12 7.71 -0.64
C TRP A 37 -5.55 6.43 -1.21
N PHE A 38 -4.38 6.04 -0.69
CA PHE A 38 -3.69 4.79 -1.05
C PHE A 38 -3.39 4.00 0.21
N LEU A 39 -3.36 2.69 0.10
CA LEU A 39 -2.52 1.90 1.01
C LEU A 39 -1.07 2.25 0.62
N PRO A 40 -0.17 2.46 1.59
CA PRO A 40 1.21 2.84 1.25
C PRO A 40 1.83 1.86 0.27
N ASP A 41 2.34 2.36 -0.84
CA ASP A 41 2.93 1.52 -1.89
C ASP A 41 4.15 2.17 -2.53
N ASP A 42 4.92 1.36 -3.22
CA ASP A 42 6.03 1.81 -4.05
C ASP A 42 6.46 0.69 -4.99
N PHE A 43 7.23 1.06 -6.00
CA PHE A 43 7.88 0.09 -6.87
C PHE A 43 8.99 -0.63 -6.11
N LEU A 44 9.22 -1.89 -6.44
CA LEU A 44 10.40 -2.60 -5.98
C LEU A 44 11.64 -1.97 -6.61
N LYS A 45 12.71 -1.86 -5.82
CA LYS A 45 14.02 -1.49 -6.34
C LYS A 45 14.64 -2.70 -7.01
N ASP A 46 15.65 -2.46 -7.84
CA ASP A 46 16.35 -3.53 -8.53
C ASP A 46 16.88 -4.56 -7.52
N LEU A 47 16.56 -5.82 -7.76
CA LEU A 47 16.95 -6.98 -6.92
C LEU A 47 16.37 -6.95 -5.49
N GLU A 48 15.43 -6.07 -5.21
CA GLU A 48 14.81 -6.02 -3.89
C GLU A 48 13.74 -7.09 -3.74
N HIS A 49 13.80 -7.83 -2.63
CA HIS A 49 12.74 -8.78 -2.29
C HIS A 49 11.47 -8.02 -1.90
N PRO A 50 10.28 -8.47 -2.34
CA PRO A 50 9.03 -7.78 -2.02
C PRO A 50 8.80 -7.53 -0.52
N GLU A 51 9.19 -8.46 0.35
CA GLU A 51 9.06 -8.27 1.80
C GLU A 51 9.93 -7.11 2.29
N ASP A 52 11.14 -6.98 1.75
CA ASP A 52 12.02 -5.86 2.09
C ASP A 52 11.45 -4.54 1.57
N ALA A 53 10.80 -4.56 0.40
CA ALA A 53 10.11 -3.40 -0.12
C ALA A 53 8.98 -2.96 0.82
N ALA A 54 8.18 -3.89 1.33
CA ALA A 54 7.11 -3.59 2.27
C ALA A 54 7.65 -2.93 3.55
N ARG A 55 8.76 -3.43 4.08
CA ARG A 55 9.41 -2.84 5.25
C ARG A 55 9.95 -1.45 4.96
N ARG A 56 10.59 -1.28 3.81
CA ARG A 56 11.12 0.01 3.38
C ARG A 56 10.01 1.04 3.24
N ILE A 57 8.90 0.66 2.63
CA ILE A 57 7.73 1.54 2.46
C ILE A 57 7.25 2.04 3.83
N ALA A 58 7.09 1.14 4.80
CA ALA A 58 6.66 1.52 6.14
C ALA A 58 7.65 2.48 6.80
N THR A 59 8.94 2.24 6.65
CA THR A 59 9.99 3.06 7.24
C THR A 59 10.11 4.42 6.53
N GLU A 60 10.23 4.42 5.21
CA GLU A 60 10.43 5.66 4.44
C GLU A 60 9.22 6.57 4.43
N GLN A 61 8.02 5.99 4.28
CA GLN A 61 6.81 6.78 4.14
C GLN A 61 6.19 7.18 5.47
N LEU A 62 6.36 6.37 6.50
CA LEU A 62 5.62 6.52 7.74
C LEU A 62 6.48 6.54 9.00
N GLY A 63 7.79 6.41 8.85
CA GLY A 63 8.71 6.43 9.98
C GLY A 63 8.56 5.25 10.93
N LEU A 64 7.94 4.17 10.49
CA LEU A 64 7.76 2.99 11.32
C LEU A 64 9.03 2.14 11.34
N ALA A 65 9.41 1.66 12.51
CA ALA A 65 10.43 0.63 12.61
C ALA A 65 9.92 -0.61 11.87
N ALA A 66 10.81 -1.30 11.16
CA ALA A 66 10.45 -2.42 10.29
C ALA A 66 9.46 -3.38 10.97
N PRO A 67 8.16 -3.29 10.66
CA PRO A 67 7.17 -4.16 11.28
C PRO A 67 7.25 -5.55 10.67
N ASP A 68 6.79 -6.54 11.41
CA ASP A 68 6.60 -7.87 10.85
C ASP A 68 5.47 -7.76 9.85
N SER A 69 5.79 -8.02 8.58
CA SER A 69 4.81 -8.00 7.52
C SER A 69 4.62 -9.40 6.94
N ARG A 70 3.39 -9.69 6.56
CA ARG A 70 3.01 -10.98 5.98
C ARG A 70 2.41 -10.76 4.61
N LEU A 71 2.79 -11.60 3.66
CA LEU A 71 2.19 -11.56 2.33
C LEU A 71 0.72 -11.97 2.45
N GLY A 72 -0.16 -11.11 2.00
CA GLY A 72 -1.60 -11.40 1.94
C GLY A 72 -1.93 -12.13 0.65
N PHE A 73 -1.67 -11.51 -0.48
CA PHE A 73 -1.88 -12.12 -1.80
C PHE A 73 -1.09 -11.35 -2.86
N ILE A 74 -1.03 -11.93 -4.05
CA ILE A 74 -0.35 -11.32 -5.20
C ILE A 74 -1.37 -11.11 -6.31
N GLU A 75 -1.39 -9.92 -6.91
CA GLU A 75 -2.17 -9.65 -8.10
C GLU A 75 -1.29 -9.60 -9.32
N SER A 76 -1.80 -10.13 -10.43
CA SER A 76 -1.14 -10.06 -11.72
C SER A 76 -2.17 -9.57 -12.73
N PHE A 77 -1.91 -8.45 -13.37
CA PHE A 77 -2.83 -7.90 -14.36
C PHE A 77 -2.08 -7.07 -15.40
N GLY A 78 -2.74 -6.87 -16.55
CA GLY A 78 -2.22 -6.06 -17.64
C GLY A 78 -2.99 -4.76 -17.79
N ASN A 79 -2.28 -3.67 -17.97
CA ASN A 79 -2.84 -2.36 -18.30
C ASN A 79 -1.73 -1.55 -18.98
N GLY A 80 -1.47 -1.84 -20.26
CA GLY A 80 -0.34 -1.26 -20.99
C GLY A 80 1.01 -1.85 -20.59
N ALA A 81 1.10 -2.43 -19.41
CA ALA A 81 2.27 -3.10 -18.87
C ALA A 81 1.80 -4.27 -18.02
N TRP A 82 2.69 -5.19 -17.73
CA TRP A 82 2.38 -6.27 -16.79
C TRP A 82 2.67 -5.80 -15.38
N HIS A 83 1.61 -5.69 -14.58
CA HIS A 83 1.71 -5.33 -13.18
C HIS A 83 1.70 -6.59 -12.33
N LEU A 84 2.69 -6.71 -11.46
CA LEU A 84 2.74 -7.75 -10.44
C LEU A 84 2.83 -7.05 -9.10
N VAL A 85 1.78 -7.16 -8.30
CA VAL A 85 1.63 -6.42 -7.05
C VAL A 85 1.59 -7.36 -5.87
N PHE A 86 2.50 -7.14 -4.92
CA PHE A 86 2.62 -7.93 -3.70
C PHE A 86 1.94 -7.17 -2.57
N HIS A 87 0.82 -7.70 -2.11
CA HIS A 87 0.03 -7.07 -1.05
C HIS A 87 0.41 -7.65 0.30
N TYR A 88 1.04 -6.82 1.13
CA TYR A 88 1.48 -7.19 2.46
C TYR A 88 0.54 -6.62 3.53
N ARG A 89 0.59 -7.23 4.70
CA ARG A 89 -0.16 -6.80 5.86
C ARG A 89 0.77 -6.73 7.07
N ALA A 90 0.66 -5.65 7.85
CA ALA A 90 1.40 -5.48 9.09
C ALA A 90 0.44 -4.98 10.17
N ASP A 91 0.33 -5.70 11.27
CA ASP A 91 -0.57 -5.36 12.37
C ASP A 91 0.22 -4.97 13.61
N PHE A 92 -0.26 -3.94 14.31
CA PHE A 92 0.30 -3.48 15.57
C PHE A 92 -0.75 -3.63 16.66
N GLU A 93 -0.34 -4.06 17.86
CA GLU A 93 -1.23 -4.13 19.03
C GLU A 93 -1.69 -2.74 19.45
N ARG A 94 -0.78 -1.77 19.39
CA ARG A 94 -1.05 -0.39 19.76
C ARG A 94 -0.82 0.51 18.58
N MET A 95 -1.51 1.64 18.55
CA MET A 95 -1.29 2.66 17.52
C MET A 95 0.18 3.10 17.58
N PRO A 96 0.99 2.78 16.57
CA PRO A 96 2.38 3.22 16.59
C PRO A 96 2.48 4.71 16.25
N PRO A 97 3.51 5.40 16.74
CA PRO A 97 3.77 6.76 16.28
C PRO A 97 4.17 6.73 14.81
N VAL A 98 3.58 7.60 14.01
CA VAL A 98 3.87 7.69 12.58
C VAL A 98 4.34 9.09 12.24
N ARG A 99 5.19 9.19 11.21
CA ARG A 99 5.73 10.45 10.71
C ARG A 99 5.72 10.41 9.19
N LYS A 100 5.17 11.47 8.59
CA LYS A 100 5.10 11.55 7.13
C LYS A 100 6.49 11.63 6.52
N GLY A 101 6.78 10.74 5.59
CA GLY A 101 7.94 10.83 4.73
C GLY A 101 7.80 11.98 3.74
N SER A 102 8.87 12.25 2.99
CA SER A 102 8.94 13.44 2.12
C SER A 102 7.85 13.51 1.06
N ASN A 103 7.41 12.38 0.52
CA ASN A 103 6.36 12.38 -0.51
C ASN A 103 4.94 12.14 0.03
N VAL A 104 4.77 12.02 1.34
CA VAL A 104 3.45 11.84 1.95
C VAL A 104 2.88 13.21 2.31
N ALA A 105 1.81 13.60 1.63
CA ALA A 105 1.14 14.87 1.88
C ALA A 105 0.21 14.77 3.09
N GLU A 106 -0.56 13.68 3.16
CA GLU A 106 -1.51 13.44 4.24
C GLU A 106 -1.46 11.97 4.64
N MET A 107 -1.77 11.70 5.89
CA MET A 107 -1.98 10.35 6.37
C MET A 107 -3.11 10.35 7.38
N GLU A 108 -3.87 9.25 7.41
CA GLU A 108 -5.00 9.14 8.32
C GLU A 108 -5.26 7.69 8.69
N TRP A 109 -5.61 7.46 9.94
CA TRP A 109 -6.09 6.17 10.40
C TRP A 109 -7.61 6.14 10.24
N PHE A 110 -8.09 5.23 9.41
CA PHE A 110 -9.52 5.05 9.18
C PHE A 110 -10.04 3.87 9.99
N ASP A 111 -11.17 4.06 10.65
CA ASP A 111 -11.88 2.94 11.27
C ASP A 111 -12.30 1.98 10.17
N LEU A 112 -12.01 0.69 10.34
CA LEU A 112 -12.38 -0.34 9.35
C LEU A 112 -13.87 -0.43 9.09
N ARG A 113 -14.69 0.10 10.00
CA ARG A 113 -16.14 0.17 9.84
C ARG A 113 -16.61 1.45 9.15
N LYS A 114 -15.70 2.40 8.93
CA LYS A 114 -16.02 3.70 8.33
C LYS A 114 -14.91 4.15 7.39
N LEU A 115 -14.71 3.37 6.36
CA LEU A 115 -13.69 3.65 5.35
C LEU A 115 -14.13 4.78 4.42
N PRO A 116 -13.18 5.45 3.73
CA PRO A 116 -13.54 6.48 2.77
C PRO A 116 -14.34 5.89 1.60
N ASN A 117 -15.09 6.75 0.92
CA ASN A 117 -15.84 6.33 -0.27
C ASN A 117 -14.90 5.95 -1.41
N PRO A 118 -15.31 5.02 -2.30
CA PRO A 118 -14.46 4.61 -3.41
C PRO A 118 -13.93 5.75 -4.27
N GLU A 119 -14.71 6.81 -4.48
CA GLU A 119 -14.26 7.97 -5.26
C GLU A 119 -13.19 8.79 -4.55
N GLU A 120 -13.01 8.62 -3.25
CA GLU A 120 -11.96 9.28 -2.48
C GLU A 120 -10.67 8.46 -2.43
N VAL A 121 -10.72 7.23 -2.95
CA VAL A 121 -9.60 6.30 -2.97
C VAL A 121 -9.06 6.20 -4.39
N ALA A 122 -7.73 6.25 -4.53
CA ALA A 122 -7.06 6.21 -5.82
C ALA A 122 -7.43 4.95 -6.62
N HIS A 123 -7.34 5.03 -7.93
CA HIS A 123 -7.67 3.94 -8.85
C HIS A 123 -9.08 3.38 -8.61
N HIS A 124 -10.06 4.29 -8.48
CA HIS A 124 -11.49 3.94 -8.33
C HIS A 124 -11.78 3.00 -7.15
N GLY A 125 -11.09 3.22 -6.03
CA GLY A 125 -11.32 2.42 -4.83
C GLY A 125 -10.52 1.13 -4.75
N TRP A 126 -9.49 0.98 -5.58
CA TRP A 126 -8.69 -0.24 -5.61
C TRP A 126 -8.15 -0.66 -4.24
N GLY A 127 -7.64 0.30 -3.45
CA GLY A 127 -7.14 0.02 -2.10
C GLY A 127 -8.20 -0.60 -1.18
N LEU A 128 -9.47 -0.21 -1.36
CA LEU A 128 -10.57 -0.79 -0.59
C LEU A 128 -10.81 -2.25 -0.95
N ASP A 129 -10.72 -2.59 -2.23
CA ASP A 129 -10.87 -3.97 -2.70
C ASP A 129 -9.72 -4.83 -2.20
N VAL A 130 -8.49 -4.31 -2.26
CA VAL A 130 -7.29 -4.98 -1.72
C VAL A 130 -7.47 -5.26 -0.23
N LEU A 131 -7.88 -4.23 0.51
CA LEU A 131 -8.08 -4.34 1.96
C LEU A 131 -9.14 -5.38 2.31
N ALA A 132 -10.28 -5.37 1.61
CA ALA A 132 -11.33 -6.34 1.83
C ALA A 132 -10.82 -7.77 1.62
N ARG A 133 -10.02 -7.98 0.59
CA ARG A 133 -9.45 -9.29 0.28
C ARG A 133 -8.42 -9.73 1.32
N ILE A 134 -7.56 -8.82 1.77
CA ILE A 134 -6.55 -9.10 2.80
C ILE A 134 -7.23 -9.50 4.12
N MET A 135 -8.24 -8.74 4.53
CA MET A 135 -8.93 -8.99 5.79
C MET A 135 -9.73 -10.29 5.75
N LYS A 136 -10.35 -10.59 4.61
CA LYS A 136 -11.16 -11.79 4.43
C LYS A 136 -10.34 -13.07 4.40
N GLY A 137 -9.13 -13.03 3.84
CA GLY A 137 -8.26 -14.19 3.72
C GLY A 137 -7.50 -14.53 4.99
N ASN A 138 -7.74 -13.82 6.08
CA ASN A 138 -7.03 -14.03 7.33
C ASN A 138 -7.91 -14.79 8.34
N PRO A 139 -7.51 -16.02 8.69
CA PRO A 139 -8.23 -16.77 9.73
C PRO A 139 -8.11 -16.11 11.12
#